data_fb697c3e8b36790e7fe037f29cb46400
#
_entry.id   fb697c3e8b36790e7fe037f29cb46400
#
_cell.length_a   1.000
_cell.length_b   1.000
_cell.length_c   1.000
_cell.angle_alpha   90.00
_cell.angle_beta   90.00
_cell.angle_gamma   90.00
#
_symmetry.space_group_name_H-M   'P 1'
#
loop_
_entity.id
_entity.type
_entity.pdbx_description
1 polymer ?
#
loop_
_entity_poly.entity_id
_entity_poly.type
_entity_poly.pdbx_seq_one_letter_code
_entity_poly.pdbx_strand_id
1 'polypeptide(L)'
;MQRGIRQVLALPEIILNMEYDIRRSEETQDIRKNVQQKAANRREFFEEVLQSWSCTLQKERYNKSASGCRDTERENNMNETYITTELLAQYAHKLYEEEKSSATIQKYIRDVRTFSKYAGSQALTKDLTIAYKRDLPTRGYTILSVNSMLASLNSFLVFCGRADCKVKLYRVQKKTYLAANRELSKAEYLRLLHAARKDQRLWLLLQTLCATGIRVSELQYFTVEAVRAGEISVACKSKTRSILIPRGLQKLLLQYACGAGIQSGHIFRTRTGKPMNRSNIWSAMKRLCAQANVNPDKVFPHNLRKLFARTFYRMEKDIAKLADILGHSSINTTRIYIMSTGTEHRHQMEKLGLLA
;
A
#
# COMPACT_ATOMS: atom_id res chain seq x y z
N MET A 1 -32.74 0.49 -58.32
CA MET A 1 -33.20 0.24 -56.97
C MET A 1 -32.20 -0.52 -56.09
N GLN A 2 -30.94 -0.70 -56.44
CA GLN A 2 -29.94 -1.47 -55.62
C GLN A 2 -28.89 -0.58 -54.91
N ARG A 3 -28.91 0.75 -55.09
CA ARG A 3 -27.97 1.69 -54.40
C ARG A 3 -28.49 2.27 -53.11
N GLY A 4 -29.80 2.18 -52.82
CA GLY A 4 -30.41 2.75 -51.59
C GLY A 4 -30.36 1.85 -50.35
N ILE A 5 -30.18 0.54 -50.52
CA ILE A 5 -30.24 -0.44 -49.40
C ILE A 5 -28.89 -0.58 -48.68
N ARG A 6 -27.77 -0.24 -49.31
CA ARG A 6 -26.44 -0.30 -48.68
C ARG A 6 -26.14 0.87 -47.72
N GLN A 7 -26.87 1.98 -47.81
CA GLN A 7 -26.66 3.10 -46.87
C GLN A 7 -27.41 2.98 -45.53
N VAL A 8 -28.41 2.12 -45.45
CA VAL A 8 -29.22 1.93 -44.23
C VAL A 8 -28.57 0.88 -43.26
N LEU A 9 -27.71 0.00 -43.80
CA LEU A 9 -27.01 -1.03 -42.99
C LEU A 9 -25.68 -0.53 -42.36
N ALA A 10 -25.18 0.65 -42.74
CA ALA A 10 -23.94 1.22 -42.18
C ALA A 10 -24.17 2.11 -40.94
N LEU A 11 -25.40 2.51 -40.65
CA LEU A 11 -25.75 3.35 -39.50
C LEU A 11 -25.44 2.71 -38.11
N PRO A 12 -25.65 1.42 -37.89
CA PRO A 12 -25.34 0.80 -36.59
C PRO A 12 -23.83 0.75 -36.28
N GLU A 13 -22.98 0.54 -37.29
CA GLU A 13 -21.52 0.54 -37.09
C GLU A 13 -20.93 1.91 -36.84
N ILE A 14 -21.48 2.97 -37.46
CA ILE A 14 -21.06 4.35 -37.23
C ILE A 14 -21.48 4.80 -35.81
N ILE A 15 -22.66 4.43 -35.34
CA ILE A 15 -23.16 4.75 -33.99
C ILE A 15 -22.33 3.98 -32.95
N LEU A 16 -22.04 2.70 -33.18
CA LEU A 16 -21.18 1.89 -32.30
C LEU A 16 -19.75 2.44 -32.20
N ASN A 17 -19.18 2.90 -33.33
CA ASN A 17 -17.84 3.50 -33.33
C ASN A 17 -17.85 4.90 -32.65
N MET A 18 -18.88 5.72 -32.85
CA MET A 18 -19.01 6.99 -32.13
C MET A 18 -19.22 6.81 -30.63
N GLU A 19 -20.01 5.83 -30.20
CA GLU A 19 -20.15 5.49 -28.76
C GLU A 19 -18.85 4.93 -28.17
N TYR A 20 -18.07 4.16 -28.92
CA TYR A 20 -16.76 3.67 -28.50
C TYR A 20 -15.75 4.80 -28.36
N ASP A 21 -15.71 5.74 -29.29
CA ASP A 21 -14.82 6.92 -29.24
C ASP A 21 -15.22 7.91 -28.14
N ILE A 22 -16.52 8.10 -27.87
CA ILE A 22 -17.02 8.92 -26.77
C ILE A 22 -16.60 8.28 -25.42
N ARG A 23 -16.83 6.98 -25.21
CA ARG A 23 -16.40 6.27 -23.98
C ARG A 23 -14.88 6.33 -23.78
N ARG A 24 -14.10 6.17 -24.85
CA ARG A 24 -12.65 6.28 -24.81
C ARG A 24 -12.17 7.69 -24.49
N SER A 25 -12.89 8.73 -24.93
CA SER A 25 -12.59 10.13 -24.59
C SER A 25 -12.95 10.46 -23.13
N GLU A 26 -14.05 9.93 -22.61
CA GLU A 26 -14.46 10.07 -21.20
C GLU A 26 -13.52 9.33 -20.25
N GLU A 27 -13.12 8.09 -20.56
CA GLU A 27 -12.09 7.37 -19.80
C GLU A 27 -10.76 8.12 -19.78
N THR A 28 -10.39 8.77 -20.89
CA THR A 28 -9.15 9.58 -20.96
C THR A 28 -9.27 10.85 -20.13
N GLN A 29 -10.43 11.46 -20.08
CA GLN A 29 -10.70 12.65 -19.24
C GLN A 29 -10.70 12.28 -17.74
N ASP A 30 -11.31 11.17 -17.36
CA ASP A 30 -11.30 10.70 -15.96
C ASP A 30 -9.92 10.28 -15.48
N ILE A 31 -9.12 9.67 -16.35
CA ILE A 31 -7.71 9.39 -16.07
C ILE A 31 -6.93 10.70 -15.88
N ARG A 32 -7.13 11.70 -16.76
CA ARG A 32 -6.48 13.03 -16.65
C ARG A 32 -6.90 13.76 -15.37
N LYS A 33 -8.19 13.78 -15.03
CA LYS A 33 -8.70 14.38 -13.78
C LYS A 33 -8.10 13.68 -12.56
N ASN A 34 -8.00 12.35 -12.56
CA ASN A 34 -7.43 11.56 -11.47
C ASN A 34 -5.91 11.81 -11.32
N VAL A 35 -5.18 12.00 -12.41
CA VAL A 35 -3.76 12.36 -12.41
C VAL A 35 -3.57 13.79 -11.89
N GLN A 36 -4.38 14.74 -12.35
CA GLN A 36 -4.36 16.13 -11.88
C GLN A 36 -4.70 16.25 -10.40
N GLN A 37 -5.73 15.53 -9.93
CA GLN A 37 -6.10 15.49 -8.51
C GLN A 37 -4.99 14.89 -7.64
N LYS A 38 -4.31 13.84 -8.11
CA LYS A 38 -3.15 13.29 -7.40
C LYS A 38 -1.97 14.25 -7.36
N ALA A 39 -1.74 15.01 -8.43
CA ALA A 39 -0.71 16.04 -8.47
C ALA A 39 -1.04 17.21 -7.53
N ALA A 40 -2.29 17.66 -7.51
CA ALA A 40 -2.76 18.71 -6.59
C ALA A 40 -2.64 18.28 -5.14
N ASN A 41 -3.14 17.08 -4.77
CA ASN A 41 -3.02 16.54 -3.42
C ASN A 41 -1.55 16.35 -2.97
N ARG A 42 -0.66 16.09 -3.92
CA ARG A 42 0.78 15.94 -3.68
C ARG A 42 1.42 17.29 -3.38
N ARG A 43 1.01 18.34 -4.10
CA ARG A 43 1.47 19.72 -3.91
C ARG A 43 0.96 20.28 -2.57
N GLU A 44 -0.32 20.14 -2.30
CA GLU A 44 -0.96 20.56 -1.03
C GLU A 44 -0.29 19.89 0.17
N PHE A 45 -0.08 18.58 0.11
CA PHE A 45 0.66 17.86 1.16
C PHE A 45 2.08 18.41 1.35
N PHE A 46 2.80 18.75 0.27
CA PHE A 46 4.14 19.29 0.37
C PHE A 46 4.14 20.70 0.98
N GLU A 47 3.17 21.53 0.63
CA GLU A 47 2.97 22.86 1.21
C GLU A 47 2.61 22.77 2.72
N GLU A 48 1.75 21.83 3.13
CA GLU A 48 1.46 21.55 4.54
C GLU A 48 2.71 21.11 5.32
N VAL A 49 3.55 20.27 4.73
CA VAL A 49 4.83 19.85 5.33
C VAL A 49 5.76 21.05 5.49
N LEU A 50 5.89 21.91 4.49
CA LEU A 50 6.72 23.12 4.54
C LEU A 50 6.18 24.13 5.56
N GLN A 51 4.86 24.35 5.65
CA GLN A 51 4.24 25.22 6.66
C GLN A 51 4.45 24.69 8.08
N SER A 52 4.27 23.39 8.31
CA SER A 52 4.55 22.75 9.59
C SER A 52 6.02 22.93 10.02
N TRP A 53 6.93 22.98 9.04
CA TRP A 53 8.36 23.17 9.30
C TRP A 53 8.74 24.62 9.52
N SER A 54 8.10 25.55 8.80
CA SER A 54 8.26 26.99 9.00
C SER A 54 7.89 27.39 10.45
N CYS A 55 6.79 26.86 10.98
CA CYS A 55 6.40 27.05 12.39
C CYS A 55 7.42 26.44 13.36
N THR A 56 8.01 25.29 13.03
CA THR A 56 9.03 24.65 13.89
C THR A 56 10.33 25.45 13.88
N LEU A 57 10.74 25.95 12.71
CA LEU A 57 11.94 26.81 12.55
C LEU A 57 11.80 28.14 13.27
N GLN A 58 10.59 28.75 13.25
CA GLN A 58 10.33 29.97 14.01
C GLN A 58 10.41 29.72 15.52
N LYS A 59 9.88 28.59 16.03
CA LYS A 59 10.01 28.20 17.43
C LYS A 59 11.46 27.92 17.84
N GLU A 60 12.25 27.24 17.00
CA GLU A 60 13.66 26.99 17.27
C GLU A 60 14.52 28.27 17.25
N ARG A 61 14.25 29.22 16.33
CA ARG A 61 14.88 30.55 16.31
C ARG A 61 14.52 31.36 17.54
N TYR A 62 13.25 31.34 17.94
CA TYR A 62 12.79 32.03 19.16
C TYR A 62 13.46 31.47 20.40
N ASN A 63 13.55 30.16 20.55
CA ASN A 63 14.21 29.49 21.68
C ASN A 63 15.73 29.74 21.70
N LYS A 64 16.40 29.81 20.54
CA LYS A 64 17.85 30.17 20.45
C LYS A 64 18.10 31.62 20.81
N SER A 65 17.24 32.56 20.43
CA SER A 65 17.36 33.97 20.81
C SER A 65 17.13 34.19 22.30
N ALA A 66 16.25 33.36 22.93
CA ALA A 66 15.98 33.42 24.36
C ALA A 66 17.09 32.80 25.23
N SER A 67 17.93 31.91 24.68
CA SER A 67 18.98 31.21 25.43
C SER A 67 20.35 31.89 25.41
N GLY A 68 20.52 33.06 24.79
CA GLY A 68 21.73 33.89 24.86
C GLY A 68 23.04 33.19 24.39
N CYS A 69 22.95 32.12 23.65
CA CYS A 69 24.14 31.47 23.07
C CYS A 69 24.79 32.37 22.03
N ARG A 70 25.95 32.93 22.34
CA ARG A 70 26.84 33.59 21.39
C ARG A 70 27.31 32.58 20.36
N ASP A 71 27.05 32.89 19.09
CA ASP A 71 27.67 32.18 17.95
C ASP A 71 29.18 32.45 17.94
N THR A 72 29.94 31.61 18.63
CA THR A 72 31.36 31.55 18.45
C THR A 72 31.65 30.85 17.13
N GLU A 73 32.26 31.59 16.24
CA GLU A 73 32.88 31.26 14.98
C GLU A 73 33.28 29.79 14.83
N ARG A 74 32.55 29.07 13.96
CA ARG A 74 33.01 27.81 13.42
C ARG A 74 33.44 28.05 11.97
N GLU A 75 34.64 28.63 11.84
CA GLU A 75 35.34 28.58 10.58
C GLU A 75 35.85 27.18 10.29
N ASN A 76 35.55 26.73 9.07
CA ASN A 76 36.31 25.77 8.26
C ASN A 76 36.66 24.38 8.83
N ASN A 77 35.69 23.48 8.69
CA ASN A 77 36.06 22.11 8.32
C ASN A 77 35.15 21.65 7.16
N MET A 78 35.63 21.72 5.91
CA MET A 78 34.89 21.49 4.67
C MET A 78 34.32 20.07 4.51
N ASN A 79 34.49 19.17 5.50
CA ASN A 79 34.04 17.78 5.46
C ASN A 79 33.02 17.40 6.56
N GLU A 80 32.64 18.30 7.46
CA GLU A 80 31.73 17.98 8.53
C GLU A 80 30.30 18.34 8.13
N THR A 81 29.45 17.33 7.85
CA THR A 81 28.03 17.51 7.55
C THR A 81 27.20 17.18 8.80
N TYR A 82 26.39 18.12 9.24
CA TYR A 82 25.42 17.95 10.35
C TYR A 82 24.01 17.85 9.79
N ILE A 83 23.14 17.11 10.48
CA ILE A 83 21.75 16.94 10.05
C ILE A 83 20.92 18.08 10.62
N THR A 84 20.65 19.11 9.82
CA THR A 84 19.80 20.22 10.17
C THR A 84 18.37 20.01 9.66
N THR A 85 17.41 20.80 10.18
CA THR A 85 16.03 20.78 9.73
C THR A 85 15.91 21.24 8.28
N GLU A 86 16.73 22.21 7.87
CA GLU A 86 16.83 22.74 6.51
C GLU A 86 17.29 21.64 5.54
N LEU A 87 18.32 20.85 5.93
CA LEU A 87 18.82 19.74 5.12
C LEU A 87 17.77 18.65 4.92
N LEU A 88 16.95 18.37 5.95
CA LEU A 88 15.82 17.46 5.85
C LEU A 88 14.73 17.99 4.91
N ALA A 89 14.48 19.31 4.91
CA ALA A 89 13.53 19.94 4.00
C ALA A 89 13.99 19.83 2.54
N GLN A 90 15.26 20.13 2.29
CA GLN A 90 15.87 19.99 0.96
C GLN A 90 15.81 18.52 0.47
N TYR A 91 16.07 17.57 1.36
CA TYR A 91 15.95 16.15 1.02
C TYR A 91 14.50 15.74 0.70
N ALA A 92 13.51 16.26 1.44
CA ALA A 92 12.10 16.00 1.13
C ALA A 92 11.72 16.57 -0.24
N HIS A 93 12.22 17.77 -0.59
CA HIS A 93 12.02 18.38 -1.90
C HIS A 93 12.62 17.52 -3.02
N LYS A 94 13.87 17.05 -2.87
CA LYS A 94 14.49 16.13 -3.82
C LYS A 94 13.66 14.85 -4.01
N LEU A 95 13.17 14.24 -2.93
CA LEU A 95 12.30 13.05 -3.04
C LEU A 95 10.99 13.35 -3.76
N TYR A 96 10.48 14.57 -3.66
CA TYR A 96 9.31 15.02 -4.41
C TYR A 96 9.63 15.17 -5.91
N GLU A 97 10.77 15.79 -6.27
CA GLU A 97 11.25 15.91 -7.66
C GLU A 97 11.49 14.53 -8.29
N GLU A 98 12.00 13.55 -7.51
CA GLU A 98 12.12 12.14 -7.91
C GLU A 98 10.77 11.43 -8.03
N GLU A 99 9.65 12.14 -7.96
CA GLU A 99 8.28 11.62 -8.06
C GLU A 99 7.95 10.50 -7.04
N LYS A 100 8.60 10.48 -5.87
CA LYS A 100 8.24 9.54 -4.80
C LYS A 100 6.82 9.83 -4.28
N SER A 101 6.10 8.77 -3.90
CA SER A 101 4.78 8.94 -3.26
C SER A 101 4.90 9.64 -1.90
N SER A 102 3.88 10.41 -1.50
CA SER A 102 3.83 11.10 -0.20
C SER A 102 4.13 10.17 0.98
N ALA A 103 3.58 8.94 0.96
CA ALA A 103 3.86 7.93 1.97
C ALA A 103 5.35 7.50 2.01
N THR A 104 6.02 7.46 0.85
CA THR A 104 7.46 7.16 0.76
C THR A 104 8.27 8.31 1.32
N ILE A 105 7.94 9.56 0.96
CA ILE A 105 8.62 10.76 1.48
C ILE A 105 8.48 10.82 3.00
N GLN A 106 7.27 10.69 3.53
CA GLN A 106 7.01 10.66 4.98
C GLN A 106 7.84 9.58 5.69
N LYS A 107 7.88 8.37 5.12
CA LYS A 107 8.68 7.28 5.68
C LYS A 107 10.17 7.61 5.71
N TYR A 108 10.71 8.08 4.61
CA TYR A 108 12.15 8.39 4.49
C TYR A 108 12.55 9.48 5.47
N ILE A 109 11.78 10.56 5.53
CA ILE A 109 12.03 11.66 6.48
C ILE A 109 11.91 11.19 7.93
N ARG A 110 10.90 10.37 8.27
CA ARG A 110 10.77 9.79 9.61
C ARG A 110 11.99 8.96 9.99
N ASP A 111 12.46 8.12 9.09
CA ASP A 111 13.59 7.23 9.36
C ASP A 111 14.89 8.03 9.52
N VAL A 112 15.11 9.06 8.69
CA VAL A 112 16.28 9.97 8.83
C VAL A 112 16.20 10.82 10.10
N ARG A 113 15.01 11.29 10.49
CA ARG A 113 14.81 11.96 11.80
C ARG A 113 15.15 11.05 12.98
N THR A 114 14.84 9.75 12.88
CA THR A 114 15.22 8.78 13.91
C THR A 114 16.73 8.66 14.01
N PHE A 115 17.44 8.67 12.88
CA PHE A 115 18.90 8.72 12.85
C PHE A 115 19.45 10.05 13.36
N SER A 116 18.88 11.20 12.98
CA SER A 116 19.27 12.52 13.48
C SER A 116 19.20 12.62 15.01
N LYS A 117 18.13 12.08 15.60
CA LYS A 117 17.99 12.00 17.08
C LYS A 117 19.06 11.11 17.71
N TYR A 118 19.48 10.03 17.04
CA TYR A 118 20.58 9.19 17.50
C TYR A 118 21.94 9.89 17.40
N ALA A 119 22.18 10.58 16.29
CA ALA A 119 23.42 11.31 16.02
C ALA A 119 23.62 12.51 16.95
N GLY A 120 22.53 13.14 17.40
CA GLY A 120 22.60 14.38 18.20
C GLY A 120 23.31 15.49 17.43
N SER A 121 24.36 16.05 18.04
CA SER A 121 25.22 17.08 17.46
C SER A 121 26.49 16.54 16.80
N GLN A 122 26.60 15.23 16.59
CA GLN A 122 27.77 14.62 15.97
C GLN A 122 27.76 14.80 14.44
N ALA A 123 28.94 14.98 13.86
CA ALA A 123 29.13 15.03 12.43
C ALA A 123 28.84 13.65 11.78
N LEU A 124 28.40 13.66 10.54
CA LEU A 124 28.15 12.43 9.77
C LEU A 124 29.47 11.72 9.47
N THR A 125 29.71 10.61 10.14
CA THR A 125 30.86 9.73 9.93
C THR A 125 30.43 8.31 9.61
N LYS A 126 31.34 7.55 9.03
CA LYS A 126 31.15 6.12 8.75
C LYS A 126 30.92 5.33 10.05
N ASP A 127 31.69 5.63 11.08
CA ASP A 127 31.60 4.95 12.38
C ASP A 127 30.26 5.20 13.05
N LEU A 128 29.75 6.43 13.01
CA LEU A 128 28.43 6.78 13.51
C LEU A 128 27.32 5.97 12.81
N THR A 129 27.39 5.82 11.49
CA THR A 129 26.40 5.04 10.75
C THR A 129 26.48 3.54 11.00
N ILE A 130 27.69 2.99 11.23
CA ILE A 130 27.91 1.61 11.65
C ILE A 130 27.36 1.38 13.07
N ALA A 131 27.64 2.30 14.00
CA ALA A 131 27.12 2.24 15.37
C ALA A 131 25.59 2.25 15.39
N TYR A 132 24.96 3.16 14.64
CA TYR A 132 23.50 3.19 14.48
C TYR A 132 22.93 1.88 13.93
N LYS A 133 23.57 1.32 12.90
CA LYS A 133 23.14 0.03 12.34
C LYS A 133 23.15 -1.08 13.39
N ARG A 134 24.16 -1.11 14.28
CA ARG A 134 24.28 -2.10 15.36
C ARG A 134 23.27 -1.87 16.48
N ASP A 135 22.94 -0.62 16.77
CA ASP A 135 22.00 -0.23 17.82
C ASP A 135 20.52 -0.54 17.46
N LEU A 136 20.14 -0.44 16.19
CA LEU A 136 18.74 -0.68 15.81
C LEU A 136 18.15 -2.04 16.23
N PRO A 137 18.84 -3.20 16.08
CA PRO A 137 18.35 -4.46 16.56
C PRO A 137 18.22 -4.52 18.10
N THR A 138 19.10 -3.87 18.84
CA THR A 138 19.06 -3.83 20.32
C THR A 138 17.85 -3.07 20.85
N ARG A 139 17.35 -2.10 20.07
CA ARG A 139 16.07 -1.39 20.32
C ARG A 139 14.82 -2.21 19.95
N GLY A 140 14.98 -3.49 19.61
CA GLY A 140 13.86 -4.38 19.28
C GLY A 140 13.33 -4.30 17.85
N TYR A 141 13.99 -3.58 16.93
CA TYR A 141 13.59 -3.57 15.53
C TYR A 141 13.91 -4.90 14.84
N THR A 142 12.97 -5.42 14.06
CA THR A 142 13.24 -6.60 13.22
C THR A 142 14.26 -6.27 12.13
N ILE A 143 15.04 -7.26 11.71
CA ILE A 143 16.08 -7.07 10.67
C ILE A 143 15.49 -6.50 9.36
N LEU A 144 14.27 -6.87 8.99
CA LEU A 144 13.58 -6.30 7.82
C LEU A 144 13.27 -4.81 8.01
N SER A 145 12.83 -4.41 9.21
CA SER A 145 12.60 -3.00 9.55
C SER A 145 13.92 -2.23 9.56
N VAL A 146 14.98 -2.80 10.16
CA VAL A 146 16.33 -2.23 10.15
C VAL A 146 16.80 -1.99 8.72
N ASN A 147 16.73 -2.98 7.84
CA ASN A 147 17.12 -2.82 6.44
C ASN A 147 16.30 -1.74 5.73
N SER A 148 15.02 -1.62 6.04
CA SER A 148 14.16 -0.57 5.49
C SER A 148 14.57 0.83 5.96
N MET A 149 14.95 1.00 7.24
CA MET A 149 15.46 2.25 7.80
C MET A 149 16.83 2.59 7.23
N LEU A 150 17.74 1.61 7.13
CA LEU A 150 19.07 1.81 6.53
C LEU A 150 19.00 2.16 5.04
N ALA A 151 18.01 1.66 4.30
CA ALA A 151 17.80 2.06 2.91
C ALA A 151 17.41 3.54 2.80
N SER A 152 16.55 4.05 3.71
CA SER A 152 16.22 5.47 3.79
C SER A 152 17.45 6.32 4.16
N LEU A 153 18.23 5.86 5.14
CA LEU A 153 19.47 6.53 5.56
C LEU A 153 20.51 6.55 4.43
N ASN A 154 20.76 5.43 3.77
CA ASN A 154 21.72 5.38 2.65
C ASN A 154 21.32 6.31 1.50
N SER A 155 20.03 6.47 1.22
CA SER A 155 19.52 7.43 0.24
C SER A 155 19.79 8.88 0.67
N PHE A 156 19.60 9.20 1.94
CA PHE A 156 19.90 10.51 2.51
C PHE A 156 21.40 10.82 2.47
N LEU A 157 22.26 9.85 2.82
CA LEU A 157 23.73 10.01 2.78
C LEU A 157 24.22 10.29 1.36
N VAL A 158 23.63 9.66 0.35
CA VAL A 158 23.95 9.99 -1.06
C VAL A 158 23.54 11.42 -1.39
N PHE A 159 22.36 11.86 -0.93
CA PHE A 159 21.92 13.23 -1.11
C PHE A 159 22.87 14.26 -0.48
N CYS A 160 23.41 13.96 0.70
CA CYS A 160 24.39 14.82 1.40
C CYS A 160 25.79 14.78 0.80
N GLY A 161 26.05 14.05 -0.29
CA GLY A 161 27.39 13.84 -0.83
C GLY A 161 28.26 12.89 0.01
N ARG A 162 27.71 12.26 1.07
CA ARG A 162 28.41 11.38 2.01
C ARG A 162 28.14 9.90 1.69
N ALA A 163 28.32 9.53 0.41
CA ALA A 163 28.17 8.14 -0.04
C ALA A 163 29.19 7.17 0.61
N ASP A 164 30.33 7.69 1.07
CA ASP A 164 31.34 7.02 1.88
C ASP A 164 30.80 6.46 3.19
N CYS A 165 29.84 7.16 3.81
CA CYS A 165 29.18 6.78 5.06
C CYS A 165 28.09 5.71 4.91
N LYS A 166 27.73 5.28 3.69
CA LYS A 166 26.70 4.23 3.47
C LYS A 166 27.06 2.94 4.15
N VAL A 167 26.05 2.26 4.71
CA VAL A 167 26.19 0.95 5.35
C VAL A 167 25.57 -0.16 4.52
N LYS A 168 26.20 -1.35 4.55
CA LYS A 168 25.64 -2.56 3.94
C LYS A 168 24.39 -3.01 4.72
N LEU A 169 23.34 -3.41 4.01
CA LEU A 169 22.17 -4.01 4.61
C LEU A 169 22.48 -5.40 5.16
N TYR A 170 21.73 -5.84 6.16
CA TYR A 170 21.81 -7.22 6.63
C TYR A 170 21.33 -8.19 5.56
N ARG A 171 22.05 -9.27 5.33
CA ARG A 171 21.58 -10.36 4.48
C ARG A 171 20.52 -11.14 5.23
N VAL A 172 19.34 -11.27 4.64
CA VAL A 172 18.23 -12.03 5.22
C VAL A 172 17.92 -13.20 4.29
N GLN A 173 18.02 -14.41 4.80
CA GLN A 173 17.59 -15.58 4.05
C GLN A 173 16.07 -15.52 3.84
N LYS A 174 15.63 -15.67 2.60
CA LYS A 174 14.20 -15.77 2.30
C LYS A 174 13.66 -17.05 2.94
N LYS A 175 12.60 -16.89 3.76
CA LYS A 175 11.92 -18.05 4.31
C LYS A 175 11.38 -18.93 3.19
N THR A 176 11.60 -20.23 3.30
CA THR A 176 11.13 -21.22 2.32
C THR A 176 9.72 -21.72 2.64
N TYR A 177 9.26 -21.51 3.86
CA TYR A 177 7.92 -21.89 4.33
C TYR A 177 7.31 -20.84 5.26
N LEU A 178 5.98 -20.86 5.36
CA LEU A 178 5.22 -19.93 6.21
C LEU A 178 4.97 -20.57 7.60
N ALA A 179 4.90 -19.72 8.63
CA ALA A 179 4.44 -20.15 9.94
C ALA A 179 2.92 -20.39 9.89
N ALA A 180 2.48 -21.62 10.11
CA ALA A 180 1.07 -22.02 10.01
C ALA A 180 0.15 -21.21 10.94
N ASN A 181 0.65 -20.79 12.10
CA ASN A 181 -0.10 -20.04 13.11
C ASN A 181 -0.47 -18.60 12.70
N ARG A 182 0.09 -18.06 11.61
CA ARG A 182 -0.20 -16.71 11.10
C ARG A 182 -1.13 -16.68 9.89
N GLU A 183 -1.55 -17.83 9.40
CA GLU A 183 -2.36 -17.94 8.19
C GLU A 183 -3.83 -18.13 8.55
N LEU A 184 -4.72 -17.39 7.85
CA LEU A 184 -6.17 -17.55 7.99
C LEU A 184 -6.62 -18.76 7.15
N SER A 185 -7.30 -19.73 7.77
CA SER A 185 -7.90 -20.86 7.08
C SER A 185 -9.28 -20.52 6.51
N LYS A 186 -9.77 -21.33 5.56
CA LYS A 186 -11.15 -21.18 5.02
C LYS A 186 -12.21 -21.36 6.12
N ALA A 187 -12.01 -22.29 7.06
CA ALA A 187 -12.93 -22.50 8.17
C ALA A 187 -12.97 -21.28 9.11
N GLU A 188 -11.82 -20.69 9.45
CA GLU A 188 -11.75 -19.46 10.24
C GLU A 188 -12.43 -18.29 9.53
N TYR A 189 -12.24 -18.16 8.23
CA TYR A 189 -12.92 -17.14 7.42
C TYR A 189 -14.44 -17.31 7.45
N LEU A 190 -14.96 -18.53 7.34
CA LEU A 190 -16.40 -18.79 7.40
C LEU A 190 -16.98 -18.44 8.79
N ARG A 191 -16.23 -18.70 9.88
CA ARG A 191 -16.64 -18.25 11.22
C ARG A 191 -16.67 -16.73 11.34
N LEU A 192 -15.70 -16.01 10.75
CA LEU A 192 -15.72 -14.54 10.69
C LEU A 192 -16.92 -14.02 9.91
N LEU A 193 -17.26 -14.64 8.78
CA LEU A 193 -18.48 -14.30 8.03
C LEU A 193 -19.74 -14.53 8.83
N HIS A 194 -19.82 -15.63 9.57
CA HIS A 194 -20.97 -15.92 10.43
C HIS A 194 -21.12 -14.87 11.55
N ALA A 195 -20.02 -14.51 12.21
CA ALA A 195 -20.01 -13.46 13.22
C ALA A 195 -20.39 -12.08 12.65
N ALA A 196 -20.03 -11.80 11.39
CA ALA A 196 -20.34 -10.54 10.73
C ALA A 196 -21.80 -10.41 10.24
N ARG A 197 -22.64 -11.43 10.30
CA ARG A 197 -24.01 -11.43 9.71
C ARG A 197 -24.89 -10.27 10.17
N LYS A 198 -24.72 -9.79 11.41
CA LYS A 198 -25.48 -8.66 11.96
C LYS A 198 -25.02 -7.29 11.41
N ASP A 199 -23.79 -7.17 10.91
CA ASP A 199 -23.25 -6.00 10.22
C ASP A 199 -23.08 -6.32 8.74
N GLN A 200 -24.15 -6.10 7.96
CA GLN A 200 -24.17 -6.43 6.52
C GLN A 200 -23.04 -5.75 5.74
N ARG A 201 -22.68 -4.51 6.11
CA ARG A 201 -21.55 -3.80 5.48
C ARG A 201 -20.23 -4.53 5.73
N LEU A 202 -19.96 -4.93 6.97
CA LEU A 202 -18.73 -5.64 7.32
C LEU A 202 -18.72 -7.04 6.70
N TRP A 203 -19.84 -7.72 6.68
CA TRP A 203 -20.01 -9.03 6.03
C TRP A 203 -19.69 -8.97 4.54
N LEU A 204 -20.23 -7.98 3.81
CA LEU A 204 -19.90 -7.75 2.40
C LEU A 204 -18.47 -7.32 2.17
N LEU A 205 -17.90 -6.49 3.06
CA LEU A 205 -16.51 -6.07 3.00
C LEU A 205 -15.56 -7.28 3.08
N LEU A 206 -15.80 -8.20 4.02
CA LEU A 206 -15.00 -9.43 4.14
C LEU A 206 -15.09 -10.28 2.87
N GLN A 207 -16.29 -10.44 2.31
CA GLN A 207 -16.49 -11.18 1.06
C GLN A 207 -15.80 -10.49 -0.11
N THR A 208 -15.94 -9.17 -0.25
CA THR A 208 -15.30 -8.41 -1.32
C THR A 208 -13.79 -8.60 -1.30
N LEU A 209 -13.15 -8.44 -0.13
CA LEU A 209 -11.70 -8.63 0.02
C LEU A 209 -11.26 -10.07 -0.30
N CYS A 210 -12.07 -11.06 0.12
CA CYS A 210 -11.71 -12.48 -0.06
C CYS A 210 -12.08 -13.02 -1.45
N ALA A 211 -13.15 -12.54 -2.08
CA ALA A 211 -13.59 -13.05 -3.39
C ALA A 211 -12.85 -12.40 -4.57
N THR A 212 -12.30 -11.20 -4.38
CA THR A 212 -11.58 -10.46 -5.45
C THR A 212 -10.07 -10.40 -5.22
N GLY A 213 -9.61 -10.71 -4.01
CA GLY A 213 -8.21 -10.62 -3.64
C GLY A 213 -7.61 -9.22 -3.72
N ILE A 214 -8.40 -8.15 -3.69
CA ILE A 214 -7.95 -6.76 -3.78
C ILE A 214 -7.12 -6.32 -2.57
N ARG A 215 -6.37 -5.23 -2.73
CA ARG A 215 -5.75 -4.53 -1.59
C ARG A 215 -6.81 -3.71 -0.87
N VAL A 216 -6.67 -3.57 0.45
CA VAL A 216 -7.63 -2.79 1.25
C VAL A 216 -7.78 -1.34 0.76
N SER A 217 -6.71 -0.74 0.22
CA SER A 217 -6.75 0.60 -0.37
C SER A 217 -7.56 0.67 -1.68
N GLU A 218 -7.81 -0.45 -2.33
CA GLU A 218 -8.59 -0.53 -3.57
C GLU A 218 -10.09 -0.61 -3.30
N LEU A 219 -10.51 -0.87 -2.06
CA LEU A 219 -11.91 -0.96 -1.67
C LEU A 219 -12.69 0.36 -1.93
N GLN A 220 -12.02 1.51 -1.90
CA GLN A 220 -12.62 2.80 -2.23
C GLN A 220 -13.14 2.90 -3.66
N TYR A 221 -12.64 2.09 -4.59
CA TYR A 221 -13.07 2.07 -5.98
C TYR A 221 -14.33 1.21 -6.20
N PHE A 222 -14.85 0.54 -5.16
CA PHE A 222 -16.13 -0.16 -5.20
C PHE A 222 -17.25 0.87 -5.06
N THR A 223 -17.56 1.55 -6.16
CA THR A 223 -18.70 2.45 -6.30
C THR A 223 -19.89 1.72 -6.90
N VAL A 224 -21.08 2.29 -6.77
CA VAL A 224 -22.32 1.71 -7.33
C VAL A 224 -22.18 1.56 -8.84
N GLU A 225 -21.59 2.55 -9.50
CA GLU A 225 -21.36 2.61 -10.96
C GLU A 225 -20.40 1.47 -11.39
N ALA A 226 -19.25 1.36 -10.76
CA ALA A 226 -18.26 0.35 -11.06
C ALA A 226 -18.80 -1.08 -10.79
N VAL A 227 -19.57 -1.24 -9.72
CA VAL A 227 -20.18 -2.54 -9.42
C VAL A 227 -21.28 -2.89 -10.42
N ARG A 228 -22.06 -1.91 -10.94
CA ARG A 228 -23.00 -2.14 -12.04
C ARG A 228 -22.31 -2.60 -13.32
N ALA A 229 -21.17 -1.99 -13.66
CA ALA A 229 -20.34 -2.38 -14.79
C ALA A 229 -19.71 -3.80 -14.61
N GLY A 230 -19.62 -4.30 -13.39
CA GLY A 230 -19.00 -5.62 -13.08
C GLY A 230 -17.48 -5.62 -13.07
N GLU A 231 -16.85 -4.46 -13.31
CA GLU A 231 -15.41 -4.28 -13.44
C GLU A 231 -14.97 -2.95 -12.82
N ILE A 232 -13.78 -2.95 -12.22
CA ILE A 232 -13.18 -1.75 -11.62
C ILE A 232 -11.80 -1.54 -12.22
N SER A 233 -11.57 -0.40 -12.83
CA SER A 233 -10.23 0.04 -13.25
C SER A 233 -9.50 0.73 -12.11
N VAL A 234 -8.35 0.18 -11.71
CA VAL A 234 -7.52 0.76 -10.64
C VAL A 234 -6.17 1.18 -11.21
N ALA A 235 -5.92 2.48 -11.21
CA ALA A 235 -4.61 3.04 -11.54
C ALA A 235 -3.70 3.00 -10.30
N CYS A 236 -2.59 2.26 -10.37
CA CYS A 236 -1.61 2.16 -9.30
C CYS A 236 -0.19 2.31 -9.86
N LYS A 237 0.55 3.36 -9.47
CA LYS A 237 1.95 3.57 -9.83
C LYS A 237 2.24 3.33 -11.32
N SER A 238 1.64 4.11 -12.21
CA SER A 238 1.83 4.03 -13.67
C SER A 238 1.31 2.75 -14.36
N LYS A 239 0.58 1.88 -13.63
CA LYS A 239 -0.09 0.70 -14.19
C LYS A 239 -1.57 0.75 -13.87
N THR A 240 -2.39 0.53 -14.88
CA THR A 240 -3.83 0.32 -14.71
C THR A 240 -4.09 -1.18 -14.69
N ARG A 241 -4.90 -1.64 -13.77
CA ARG A 241 -5.38 -3.02 -13.76
C ARG A 241 -6.89 -3.06 -13.60
N SER A 242 -7.51 -4.00 -14.24
CA SER A 242 -8.92 -4.31 -14.07
C SER A 242 -9.14 -5.33 -12.96
N ILE A 243 -10.17 -5.12 -12.17
CA ILE A 243 -10.65 -6.04 -11.13
C ILE A 243 -12.04 -6.49 -11.54
N LEU A 244 -12.16 -7.76 -11.93
CA LEU A 244 -13.45 -8.36 -12.22
C LEU A 244 -14.21 -8.68 -10.94
N ILE A 245 -15.49 -8.32 -10.91
CA ILE A 245 -16.38 -8.60 -9.77
C ILE A 245 -17.20 -9.85 -10.08
N PRO A 246 -17.09 -10.92 -9.27
CA PRO A 246 -17.94 -12.10 -9.47
C PRO A 246 -19.43 -11.75 -9.43
N ARG A 247 -20.25 -12.29 -10.35
CA ARG A 247 -21.68 -11.93 -10.49
C ARG A 247 -22.48 -12.07 -9.19
N GLY A 248 -22.20 -13.10 -8.39
CA GLY A 248 -22.84 -13.27 -7.08
C GLY A 248 -22.52 -12.13 -6.11
N LEU A 249 -21.25 -11.68 -6.07
CA LEU A 249 -20.83 -10.55 -5.25
C LEU A 249 -21.42 -9.24 -5.77
N GLN A 250 -21.45 -9.03 -7.07
CA GLN A 250 -22.08 -7.87 -7.71
C GLN A 250 -23.54 -7.71 -7.28
N LYS A 251 -24.33 -8.79 -7.37
CA LYS A 251 -25.73 -8.82 -6.93
C LYS A 251 -25.89 -8.42 -5.46
N LEU A 252 -25.08 -9.01 -4.57
CA LEU A 252 -25.13 -8.72 -3.13
C LEU A 252 -24.77 -7.26 -2.82
N LEU A 253 -23.75 -6.71 -3.50
CA LEU A 253 -23.32 -5.31 -3.31
C LEU A 253 -24.39 -4.33 -3.78
N LEU A 254 -25.04 -4.58 -4.92
CA LEU A 254 -26.14 -3.73 -5.43
C LEU A 254 -27.37 -3.81 -4.55
N GLN A 255 -27.74 -5.00 -4.06
CA GLN A 255 -28.82 -5.16 -3.08
C GLN A 255 -28.55 -4.36 -1.80
N TYR A 256 -27.33 -4.44 -1.28
CA TYR A 256 -26.93 -3.65 -0.12
C TYR A 256 -26.99 -2.15 -0.40
N ALA A 257 -26.48 -1.70 -1.53
CA ALA A 257 -26.49 -0.28 -1.90
C ALA A 257 -27.94 0.24 -1.97
N CYS A 258 -28.84 -0.50 -2.60
CA CYS A 258 -30.27 -0.17 -2.66
C CYS A 258 -30.88 -0.08 -1.26
N GLY A 259 -30.72 -1.11 -0.43
CA GLY A 259 -31.28 -1.14 0.95
C GLY A 259 -30.69 -0.07 1.88
N ALA A 260 -29.46 0.37 1.63
CA ALA A 260 -28.79 1.45 2.39
C ALA A 260 -29.00 2.85 1.79
N GLY A 261 -29.83 3.01 0.76
CA GLY A 261 -30.10 4.28 0.08
C GLY A 261 -28.86 4.87 -0.62
N ILE A 262 -27.93 4.02 -1.09
CA ILE A 262 -26.73 4.44 -1.80
C ILE A 262 -27.00 4.39 -3.31
N GLN A 263 -27.40 5.51 -3.89
CA GLN A 263 -27.71 5.59 -5.31
C GLN A 263 -26.45 5.71 -6.18
N SER A 264 -25.40 6.37 -5.67
CA SER A 264 -24.14 6.61 -6.38
C SER A 264 -22.95 6.67 -5.44
N GLY A 265 -21.72 6.55 -6.00
CA GLY A 265 -20.48 6.67 -5.26
C GLY A 265 -20.13 5.45 -4.39
N HIS A 266 -19.34 5.65 -3.36
CA HIS A 266 -18.74 4.56 -2.57
C HIS A 266 -19.76 3.68 -1.83
N ILE A 267 -19.71 2.36 -2.04
CA ILE A 267 -20.54 1.39 -1.32
C ILE A 267 -20.04 1.23 0.13
N PHE A 268 -18.72 1.13 0.33
CA PHE A 268 -18.10 0.99 1.65
C PHE A 268 -17.76 2.36 2.23
N ARG A 269 -18.76 3.03 2.78
CA ARG A 269 -18.65 4.39 3.33
C ARG A 269 -18.88 4.43 4.84
N THR A 270 -18.31 5.47 5.47
CA THR A 270 -18.57 5.82 6.87
C THR A 270 -19.96 6.44 7.00
N ARG A 271 -20.41 6.71 8.23
CA ARG A 271 -21.67 7.43 8.48
C ARG A 271 -21.71 8.83 7.84
N THR A 272 -20.53 9.45 7.64
CA THR A 272 -20.38 10.76 7.00
C THR A 272 -20.26 10.71 5.47
N GLY A 273 -20.51 9.55 4.83
CA GLY A 273 -20.41 9.38 3.39
C GLY A 273 -19.00 9.17 2.83
N LYS A 274 -17.93 9.42 3.60
CA LYS A 274 -16.55 9.22 3.16
C LYS A 274 -16.20 7.73 3.05
N PRO A 275 -15.31 7.31 2.13
CA PRO A 275 -14.86 5.92 2.04
C PRO A 275 -14.23 5.46 3.36
N MET A 276 -14.43 4.20 3.72
CA MET A 276 -13.83 3.62 4.92
C MET A 276 -12.31 3.58 4.79
N ASN A 277 -11.61 4.11 5.78
CA ASN A 277 -10.16 4.07 5.83
C ASN A 277 -9.65 2.72 6.38
N ARG A 278 -8.35 2.48 6.18
CA ARG A 278 -7.70 1.22 6.59
C ARG A 278 -7.83 0.95 8.10
N SER A 279 -7.74 1.96 8.95
CA SER A 279 -7.83 1.81 10.40
C SER A 279 -9.24 1.41 10.84
N ASN A 280 -10.28 2.00 10.25
CA ASN A 280 -11.68 1.64 10.52
C ASN A 280 -11.98 0.21 10.12
N ILE A 281 -11.48 -0.22 8.95
CA ILE A 281 -11.64 -1.61 8.46
C ILE A 281 -10.92 -2.58 9.40
N TRP A 282 -9.68 -2.27 9.77
CA TRP A 282 -8.89 -3.10 10.68
C TRP A 282 -9.57 -3.26 12.04
N SER A 283 -10.01 -2.15 12.65
CA SER A 283 -10.71 -2.17 13.96
C SER A 283 -12.02 -2.95 13.88
N ALA A 284 -12.80 -2.78 12.80
CA ALA A 284 -14.04 -3.54 12.59
C ALA A 284 -13.78 -5.05 12.49
N MET A 285 -12.74 -5.46 11.75
CA MET A 285 -12.35 -6.87 11.63
C MET A 285 -11.89 -7.46 12.97
N LYS A 286 -11.13 -6.69 13.77
CA LYS A 286 -10.65 -7.14 15.09
C LYS A 286 -11.79 -7.40 16.07
N ARG A 287 -12.85 -6.58 16.05
CA ARG A 287 -14.03 -6.81 16.91
C ARG A 287 -14.75 -8.13 16.67
N LEU A 288 -14.65 -8.69 15.46
CA LEU A 288 -15.25 -10.00 15.15
C LEU A 288 -14.47 -11.18 15.74
N CYS A 289 -13.21 -11.01 16.07
CA CYS A 289 -12.32 -12.12 16.39
C CYS A 289 -12.79 -12.93 17.61
N ALA A 290 -13.22 -12.27 18.66
CA ALA A 290 -13.70 -12.93 19.88
C ALA A 290 -14.99 -13.74 19.58
N GLN A 291 -15.98 -13.14 18.91
CA GLN A 291 -17.23 -13.78 18.56
C GLN A 291 -17.04 -14.95 17.58
N ALA A 292 -16.05 -14.83 16.67
CA ALA A 292 -15.76 -15.87 15.68
C ALA A 292 -14.85 -16.99 16.23
N ASN A 293 -14.32 -16.85 17.43
CA ASN A 293 -13.27 -17.70 17.98
C ASN A 293 -12.10 -17.89 17.00
N VAL A 294 -11.54 -16.74 16.55
CA VAL A 294 -10.40 -16.69 15.62
C VAL A 294 -9.30 -15.81 16.22
N ASN A 295 -8.06 -16.29 16.17
CA ASN A 295 -6.92 -15.53 16.66
C ASN A 295 -6.83 -14.16 15.98
N PRO A 296 -6.86 -13.04 16.73
CA PRO A 296 -6.76 -11.70 16.17
C PRO A 296 -5.54 -11.47 15.27
N ASP A 297 -4.40 -12.14 15.54
CA ASP A 297 -3.18 -11.98 14.75
C ASP A 297 -3.31 -12.51 13.32
N LYS A 298 -4.31 -13.36 13.06
CA LYS A 298 -4.63 -13.86 11.72
C LYS A 298 -5.59 -12.96 10.94
N VAL A 299 -6.32 -12.06 11.64
CA VAL A 299 -7.46 -11.32 11.06
C VAL A 299 -7.05 -9.90 10.67
N PHE A 300 -6.66 -9.75 9.43
CA PHE A 300 -6.35 -8.47 8.78
C PHE A 300 -6.51 -8.58 7.26
N PRO A 301 -6.73 -7.47 6.53
CA PRO A 301 -7.09 -7.51 5.11
C PRO A 301 -6.12 -8.29 4.22
N HIS A 302 -4.82 -8.22 4.50
CA HIS A 302 -3.82 -8.92 3.71
C HIS A 302 -3.92 -10.45 3.83
N ASN A 303 -4.37 -10.99 4.97
CA ASN A 303 -4.60 -12.43 5.11
C ASN A 303 -5.83 -12.92 4.35
N LEU A 304 -6.87 -12.10 4.17
CA LEU A 304 -7.98 -12.41 3.27
C LEU A 304 -7.50 -12.52 1.81
N ARG A 305 -6.64 -11.58 1.39
CA ARG A 305 -6.03 -11.63 0.06
C ARG A 305 -5.11 -12.86 -0.11
N LYS A 306 -4.38 -13.26 0.92
CA LYS A 306 -3.59 -14.51 0.91
C LYS A 306 -4.50 -15.73 0.81
N LEU A 307 -5.63 -15.74 1.52
CA LEU A 307 -6.59 -16.83 1.45
C LEU A 307 -7.17 -16.96 0.03
N PHE A 308 -7.55 -15.84 -0.62
CA PHE A 308 -7.92 -15.82 -2.03
C PHE A 308 -6.82 -16.42 -2.90
N ALA A 309 -5.59 -15.92 -2.78
CA ALA A 309 -4.47 -16.36 -3.60
C ALA A 309 -4.20 -17.87 -3.50
N ARG A 310 -4.21 -18.42 -2.29
CA ARG A 310 -4.03 -19.87 -2.07
C ARG A 310 -5.19 -20.70 -2.59
N THR A 311 -6.42 -20.22 -2.40
CA THR A 311 -7.60 -20.92 -2.90
C THR A 311 -7.60 -20.94 -4.42
N PHE A 312 -7.34 -19.81 -5.06
CA PHE A 312 -7.23 -19.70 -6.52
C PHE A 312 -6.12 -20.61 -7.06
N TYR A 313 -4.91 -20.54 -6.49
CA TYR A 313 -3.78 -21.35 -6.95
C TYR A 313 -4.01 -22.85 -6.77
N ARG A 314 -4.74 -23.28 -5.72
CA ARG A 314 -5.11 -24.70 -5.55
C ARG A 314 -5.98 -25.21 -6.68
N MET A 315 -6.81 -24.38 -7.27
CA MET A 315 -7.71 -24.73 -8.37
C MET A 315 -7.01 -24.68 -9.72
N GLU A 316 -6.36 -23.55 -10.03
CA GLU A 316 -5.84 -23.26 -11.36
C GLU A 316 -4.38 -23.67 -11.56
N LYS A 317 -3.58 -23.75 -10.49
CA LYS A 317 -2.12 -24.05 -10.52
C LYS A 317 -1.28 -23.09 -11.37
N ASP A 318 -1.87 -22.00 -11.86
CA ASP A 318 -1.21 -20.98 -12.67
C ASP A 318 -0.83 -19.76 -11.81
N ILE A 319 0.47 -19.61 -11.56
CA ILE A 319 1.02 -18.52 -10.77
C ILE A 319 1.09 -17.19 -11.55
N ALA A 320 1.23 -17.26 -12.90
CA ALA A 320 1.29 -16.07 -13.74
C ALA A 320 -0.08 -15.42 -13.80
N LYS A 321 -1.13 -16.19 -14.10
CA LYS A 321 -2.53 -15.74 -14.05
C LYS A 321 -2.91 -15.16 -12.69
N LEU A 322 -2.47 -15.82 -11.60
CA LEU A 322 -2.69 -15.28 -10.25
C LEU A 322 -1.95 -13.97 -10.01
N ALA A 323 -0.72 -13.81 -10.50
CA ALA A 323 0.04 -12.56 -10.38
C ALA A 323 -0.67 -11.41 -11.10
N ASP A 324 -1.21 -11.64 -12.28
CA ASP A 324 -1.97 -10.66 -13.07
C ASP A 324 -3.25 -10.25 -12.35
N ILE A 325 -4.06 -11.20 -11.87
CA ILE A 325 -5.27 -10.94 -11.09
C ILE A 325 -4.96 -10.11 -9.84
N LEU A 326 -3.87 -10.42 -9.14
CA LEU A 326 -3.45 -9.67 -7.96
C LEU A 326 -2.77 -8.33 -8.31
N GLY A 327 -2.39 -8.10 -9.56
CA GLY A 327 -1.64 -6.91 -9.99
C GLY A 327 -0.26 -6.84 -9.32
N HIS A 328 0.48 -7.93 -9.36
CA HIS A 328 1.86 -8.00 -8.91
C HIS A 328 2.80 -7.78 -10.10
N SER A 329 3.76 -6.88 -9.96
CA SER A 329 4.78 -6.63 -10.98
C SER A 329 5.84 -7.73 -11.04
N SER A 330 5.87 -8.64 -10.07
CA SER A 330 6.81 -9.75 -9.99
C SER A 330 6.12 -11.00 -9.47
N ILE A 331 6.32 -12.12 -10.16
CA ILE A 331 5.86 -13.46 -9.76
C ILE A 331 6.41 -13.84 -8.39
N ASN A 332 7.62 -13.38 -8.04
CA ASN A 332 8.20 -13.62 -6.72
C ASN A 332 7.34 -13.06 -5.57
N THR A 333 6.59 -11.98 -5.80
CA THR A 333 5.64 -11.45 -4.81
C THR A 333 4.45 -12.38 -4.65
N THR A 334 3.97 -12.99 -5.73
CA THR A 334 2.86 -13.96 -5.71
C THR A 334 3.29 -15.27 -5.05
N ARG A 335 4.53 -15.72 -5.30
CA ARG A 335 5.09 -16.94 -4.69
C ARG A 335 5.01 -16.93 -3.16
N ILE A 336 5.21 -15.78 -2.51
CA ILE A 336 5.10 -15.66 -1.05
C ILE A 336 3.69 -16.02 -0.54
N TYR A 337 2.64 -15.80 -1.35
CA TYR A 337 1.25 -16.08 -0.95
C TYR A 337 0.87 -17.56 -1.07
N ILE A 338 1.56 -18.30 -1.93
CA ILE A 338 1.28 -19.72 -2.22
C ILE A 338 2.30 -20.67 -1.57
N MET A 339 3.27 -20.14 -0.82
CA MET A 339 4.22 -20.97 -0.08
C MET A 339 3.49 -21.89 0.89
N SER A 340 3.89 -23.16 0.92
CA SER A 340 3.40 -24.14 1.88
C SER A 340 3.85 -23.81 3.31
N THR A 341 3.11 -24.30 4.30
CA THR A 341 3.55 -24.30 5.69
C THR A 341 4.67 -25.30 5.89
N GLY A 342 5.46 -25.13 6.97
CA GLY A 342 6.51 -26.10 7.30
C GLY A 342 5.98 -27.51 7.52
N THR A 343 4.75 -27.66 8.06
CA THR A 343 4.06 -28.95 8.22
C THR A 343 3.66 -29.57 6.89
N GLU A 344 3.07 -28.79 5.97
CA GLU A 344 2.75 -29.26 4.61
C GLU A 344 4.02 -29.68 3.85
N HIS A 345 5.10 -28.91 3.98
CA HIS A 345 6.37 -29.22 3.33
C HIS A 345 6.99 -30.51 3.88
N ARG A 346 6.98 -30.70 5.20
CA ARG A 346 7.45 -31.94 5.82
C ARG A 346 6.64 -33.16 5.35
N HIS A 347 5.32 -33.04 5.33
CA HIS A 347 4.46 -34.11 4.82
C HIS A 347 4.70 -34.45 3.36
N GLN A 348 5.03 -33.45 2.53
CA GLN A 348 5.44 -33.70 1.14
C GLN A 348 6.78 -34.44 1.07
N MET A 349 7.74 -34.08 1.93
CA MET A 349 9.03 -34.78 1.98
C MET A 349 8.89 -36.23 2.46
N GLU A 350 8.01 -36.50 3.44
CA GLU A 350 7.70 -37.85 3.93
C GLU A 350 7.11 -38.74 2.79
N LYS A 351 6.27 -38.14 1.93
CA LYS A 351 5.69 -38.85 0.77
C LYS A 351 6.70 -39.22 -0.34
N LEU A 352 7.92 -38.69 -0.29
CA LEU A 352 8.95 -39.05 -1.28
C LEU A 352 9.45 -40.50 -1.12
N GLY A 353 9.21 -41.13 0.06
CA GLY A 353 9.61 -42.53 0.29
C GLY A 353 11.12 -42.75 0.24
N LEU A 354 11.93 -41.73 0.52
CA LEU A 354 13.40 -41.81 0.49
C LEU A 354 14.03 -42.21 1.84
N LEU A 355 13.21 -42.45 2.87
CA LEU A 355 13.64 -42.96 4.16
C LEU A 355 13.43 -44.45 4.15
N ALA A 356 14.52 -45.22 4.42
CA ALA A 356 14.50 -46.67 4.57
C ALA A 356 14.04 -47.10 5.94
#